data_2422d454d157e0b6c30a79ea39acc377
#
_entry.id   2422d454d157e0b6c30a79ea39acc377
#
_cell.length_a   1.000
_cell.length_b   1.000
_cell.length_c   1.000
_cell.angle_alpha   90.00
_cell.angle_beta   90.00
_cell.angle_gamma   90.00
#
_symmetry.space_group_name_H-M   'P 1'
#
loop_
_entity.id
_entity.type
_entity.pdbx_description
1 polymer ?
#
loop_
_entity_poly.entity_id
_entity_poly.type
_entity_poly.pdbx_seq_one_letter_code
_entity_poly.pdbx_strand_id
1 'polypeptide(L)'
;MNQFKVDFKEFKQALFTWKYWRMLAVLALGCFTFSSVVNGILIPHHFFAGGLTGLGLLFHDSIKEFIPFSLLYALMNIPIFIIGYREFSLKFIMTSLIGMGLYTGSLRLTEGILISINDPMLAAIFGGVIAGFTTGFYLNLGGSVGGLDIIGTVIKKRLAIPIGTVFNMVNFVVISSNAYLYDLETALYTGIFMYVFSWSMQKGQIGFSQRKSVFIISSKPEEVAENVLK
;
A
#
# COMPACT_ATOMS: atom_id res chain seq x y z
N MET A 1 -3.76 10.49 29.14
CA MET A 1 -3.31 11.87 28.79
C MET A 1 -1.80 12.00 28.65
N ASN A 2 -0.97 11.25 29.39
CA ASN A 2 0.50 11.31 29.27
C ASN A 2 1.05 10.66 27.97
N GLN A 3 0.49 9.56 27.49
CA GLN A 3 0.99 8.84 26.31
C GLN A 3 0.82 9.68 25.03
N PHE A 4 -0.31 10.35 24.86
CA PHE A 4 -0.55 11.25 23.73
C PHE A 4 0.47 12.41 23.65
N LYS A 5 0.86 12.99 24.81
CA LYS A 5 1.89 14.04 24.84
C LYS A 5 3.28 13.53 24.47
N VAL A 6 3.61 12.30 24.83
CA VAL A 6 4.89 11.65 24.47
C VAL A 6 4.93 11.38 22.98
N ASP A 7 3.88 10.75 22.42
CA ASP A 7 3.78 10.44 21.00
C ASP A 7 3.80 11.70 20.11
N PHE A 8 3.17 12.80 20.58
CA PHE A 8 3.18 14.08 19.87
C PHE A 8 4.57 14.74 19.88
N LYS A 9 5.31 14.58 20.95
CA LYS A 9 6.71 15.06 21.05
C LYS A 9 7.62 14.28 20.10
N GLU A 10 7.46 12.96 20.03
CA GLU A 10 8.19 12.10 19.10
C GLU A 10 7.88 12.45 17.63
N PHE A 11 6.61 12.73 17.32
CA PHE A 11 6.22 13.16 15.98
C PHE A 11 6.87 14.50 15.61
N LYS A 12 6.84 15.49 16.52
CA LYS A 12 7.53 16.77 16.31
C LYS A 12 9.03 16.60 16.09
N GLN A 13 9.69 15.76 16.88
CA GLN A 13 11.13 15.49 16.71
C GLN A 13 11.41 14.81 15.34
N ALA A 14 10.53 13.92 14.87
CA ALA A 14 10.67 13.31 13.55
C ALA A 14 10.61 14.35 12.42
N LEU A 15 9.74 15.37 12.52
CA LEU A 15 9.63 16.43 11.52
C LEU A 15 10.94 17.22 11.31
N PHE A 16 11.81 17.31 12.32
CA PHE A 16 13.10 17.98 12.21
C PHE A 16 14.21 17.07 11.68
N THR A 17 13.90 15.81 11.35
CA THR A 17 14.89 14.84 10.89
C THR A 17 14.92 14.76 9.36
N TRP A 18 16.09 14.91 8.74
CA TRP A 18 16.27 14.74 7.29
C TRP A 18 15.72 13.41 6.77
N LYS A 19 15.82 12.34 7.57
CA LYS A 19 15.28 11.02 7.25
C LYS A 19 13.76 11.04 7.01
N TYR A 20 13.02 11.84 7.78
CA TYR A 20 11.58 11.99 7.65
C TYR A 20 11.19 12.69 6.34
N TRP A 21 11.88 13.78 5.99
CA TRP A 21 11.62 14.50 4.75
C TRP A 21 11.97 13.70 3.50
N ARG A 22 13.07 12.93 3.56
CA ARG A 22 13.42 11.98 2.50
C ARG A 22 12.33 10.92 2.31
N MET A 23 11.81 10.36 3.40
CA MET A 23 10.70 9.41 3.37
C MET A 23 9.46 10.06 2.73
N LEU A 24 9.09 11.28 3.12
CA LEU A 24 7.93 12.00 2.56
C LEU A 24 8.11 12.31 1.06
N ALA A 25 9.31 12.69 0.64
CA ALA A 25 9.59 12.94 -0.78
C ALA A 25 9.43 11.66 -1.61
N VAL A 26 9.97 10.54 -1.13
CA VAL A 26 9.82 9.23 -1.80
C VAL A 26 8.36 8.79 -1.79
N LEU A 27 7.64 9.01 -0.68
CA LEU A 27 6.22 8.71 -0.57
C LEU A 27 5.41 9.54 -1.57
N ALA A 28 5.68 10.85 -1.72
CA ALA A 28 4.99 11.71 -2.67
C ALA A 28 5.24 11.29 -4.13
N LEU A 29 6.49 11.01 -4.49
CA LEU A 29 6.85 10.46 -5.81
C LEU A 29 6.17 9.11 -6.05
N GLY A 30 6.16 8.26 -5.03
CA GLY A 30 5.49 6.97 -5.06
C GLY A 30 3.98 7.09 -5.27
N CYS A 31 3.33 7.98 -4.54
CA CYS A 31 1.91 8.27 -4.69
C CYS A 31 1.59 8.77 -6.10
N PHE A 32 2.40 9.68 -6.63
CA PHE A 32 2.23 10.21 -7.99
C PHE A 32 2.38 9.11 -9.05
N THR A 33 3.43 8.29 -8.94
CA THR A 33 3.66 7.17 -9.88
C THR A 33 2.52 6.15 -9.81
N PHE A 34 2.11 5.75 -8.60
CA PHE A 34 1.02 4.79 -8.43
C PHE A 34 -0.32 5.35 -8.93
N SER A 35 -0.62 6.61 -8.66
CA SER A 35 -1.82 7.29 -9.17
C SER A 35 -1.84 7.38 -10.69
N SER A 36 -0.68 7.60 -11.33
CA SER A 36 -0.54 7.58 -12.79
C SER A 36 -0.83 6.20 -13.37
N VAL A 37 -0.43 5.12 -12.69
CA VAL A 37 -0.80 3.74 -13.09
C VAL A 37 -2.30 3.51 -12.91
N VAL A 38 -2.89 3.97 -11.81
CA VAL A 38 -4.34 3.82 -11.57
C VAL A 38 -5.15 4.53 -12.66
N ASN A 39 -4.89 5.81 -12.87
CA ASN A 39 -5.66 6.61 -13.83
C ASN A 39 -5.31 6.29 -15.29
N GLY A 40 -4.03 6.01 -15.57
CA GLY A 40 -3.53 5.82 -16.94
C GLY A 40 -3.63 4.39 -17.45
N ILE A 41 -3.67 3.40 -16.58
CA ILE A 41 -3.68 1.98 -16.96
C ILE A 41 -4.89 1.24 -16.40
N LEU A 42 -5.11 1.29 -15.06
CA LEU A 42 -6.12 0.44 -14.43
C LEU A 42 -7.54 0.86 -14.84
N ILE A 43 -7.86 2.14 -14.70
CA ILE A 43 -9.22 2.65 -15.04
C ILE A 43 -9.55 2.40 -16.51
N PRO A 44 -8.68 2.75 -17.51
CA PRO A 44 -8.99 2.52 -18.91
C PRO A 44 -9.18 1.05 -19.31
N HIS A 45 -8.51 0.12 -18.62
CA HIS A 45 -8.61 -1.31 -18.87
C HIS A 45 -9.62 -2.02 -17.96
N HIS A 46 -10.33 -1.29 -17.10
CA HIS A 46 -11.23 -1.85 -16.09
C HIS A 46 -10.54 -2.85 -15.15
N PHE A 47 -9.23 -2.65 -14.91
CA PHE A 47 -8.50 -3.45 -13.95
C PHE A 47 -8.68 -2.88 -12.56
N PHE A 48 -8.78 -3.76 -11.57
CA PHE A 48 -8.85 -3.34 -10.19
C PHE A 48 -7.52 -3.60 -9.47
N ALA A 49 -7.09 -2.64 -8.68
CA ALA A 49 -5.94 -2.84 -7.82
C ALA A 49 -6.28 -3.78 -6.65
N GLY A 50 -5.27 -4.23 -5.91
CA GLY A 50 -5.49 -4.92 -4.65
C GLY A 50 -5.85 -3.97 -3.50
N GLY A 51 -6.38 -4.53 -2.44
CA GLY A 51 -6.61 -3.80 -1.20
C GLY A 51 -7.74 -2.77 -1.26
N LEU A 52 -7.60 -1.67 -0.52
CA LEU A 52 -8.61 -0.62 -0.44
C LEU A 52 -8.77 0.13 -1.76
N THR A 53 -7.70 0.30 -2.52
CA THR A 53 -7.75 0.91 -3.85
C THR A 53 -8.63 0.10 -4.78
N GLY A 54 -8.55 -1.23 -4.75
CA GLY A 54 -9.40 -2.11 -5.54
C GLY A 54 -10.86 -2.05 -5.14
N LEU A 55 -11.15 -2.09 -3.83
CA LEU A 55 -12.51 -1.87 -3.36
C LEU A 55 -13.05 -0.50 -3.76
N GLY A 56 -12.20 0.53 -3.69
CA GLY A 56 -12.57 1.88 -4.11
C GLY A 56 -12.88 1.98 -5.59
N LEU A 57 -12.06 1.33 -6.45
CA LEU A 57 -12.33 1.27 -7.89
C LEU A 57 -13.63 0.51 -8.19
N LEU A 58 -13.87 -0.61 -7.50
CA LEU A 58 -15.12 -1.37 -7.62
C LEU A 58 -16.34 -0.51 -7.28
N PHE A 59 -16.29 0.24 -6.18
CA PHE A 59 -17.37 1.14 -5.81
C PHE A 59 -17.51 2.32 -6.78
N HIS A 60 -16.40 2.93 -7.20
CA HIS A 60 -16.39 4.03 -8.16
C HIS A 60 -17.07 3.65 -9.47
N ASP A 61 -16.73 2.48 -9.98
CA ASP A 61 -17.33 1.95 -11.20
C ASP A 61 -18.83 1.64 -11.02
N SER A 62 -19.21 1.07 -9.87
CA SER A 62 -20.62 0.75 -9.57
C SER A 62 -21.51 1.99 -9.45
N ILE A 63 -20.98 3.13 -9.02
CA ILE A 63 -21.72 4.41 -8.92
C ILE A 63 -21.59 5.28 -10.17
N LYS A 64 -21.06 4.73 -11.28
CA LYS A 64 -20.98 5.37 -12.59
C LYS A 64 -20.44 6.81 -12.53
N GLU A 65 -19.24 6.98 -11.97
CA GLU A 65 -18.48 8.24 -11.97
C GLU A 65 -19.15 9.44 -11.28
N PHE A 66 -20.22 9.23 -10.51
CA PHE A 66 -20.91 10.32 -9.81
C PHE A 66 -20.00 11.05 -8.80
N ILE A 67 -19.00 10.36 -8.25
CA ILE A 67 -18.02 10.90 -7.32
C ILE A 67 -16.61 10.60 -7.85
N PRO A 68 -15.71 11.61 -7.94
CA PRO A 68 -14.32 11.37 -8.34
C PRO A 68 -13.66 10.29 -7.46
N PHE A 69 -12.87 9.39 -8.08
CA PHE A 69 -12.23 8.30 -7.35
C PHE A 69 -11.35 8.79 -6.19
N SER A 70 -10.68 9.92 -6.37
CA SER A 70 -9.86 10.56 -5.33
C SER A 70 -10.66 10.88 -4.05
N LEU A 71 -11.87 11.43 -4.20
CA LEU A 71 -12.75 11.75 -3.08
C LEU A 71 -13.32 10.47 -2.44
N LEU A 72 -13.75 9.51 -3.24
CA LEU A 72 -14.25 8.22 -2.76
C LEU A 72 -13.19 7.50 -1.92
N TYR A 73 -11.95 7.43 -2.40
CA TYR A 73 -10.84 6.83 -1.67
C TYR A 73 -10.59 7.52 -0.33
N ALA A 74 -10.61 8.85 -0.29
CA ALA A 74 -10.48 9.61 0.95
C ALA A 74 -11.60 9.28 1.95
N LEU A 75 -12.86 9.26 1.49
CA LEU A 75 -14.01 8.93 2.32
C LEU A 75 -13.93 7.50 2.89
N MET A 76 -13.52 6.52 2.09
CA MET A 76 -13.35 5.13 2.53
C MET A 76 -12.26 4.98 3.59
N ASN A 77 -11.26 5.84 3.60
CA ASN A 77 -10.20 5.83 4.61
C ASN A 77 -10.63 6.43 5.96
N ILE A 78 -11.64 7.30 6.01
CA ILE A 78 -12.09 7.92 7.28
C ILE A 78 -12.40 6.88 8.35
N PRO A 79 -13.29 5.89 8.13
CA PRO A 79 -13.59 4.89 9.15
C PRO A 79 -12.37 4.04 9.52
N ILE A 80 -11.47 3.80 8.58
CA ILE A 80 -10.23 3.04 8.80
C ILE A 80 -9.31 3.78 9.77
N PHE A 81 -9.13 5.07 9.59
CA PHE A 81 -8.33 5.89 10.49
C PHE A 81 -8.96 6.03 11.88
N ILE A 82 -10.30 6.09 11.99
CA ILE A 82 -11.01 6.09 13.27
C ILE A 82 -10.74 4.78 14.03
N ILE A 83 -10.79 3.65 13.34
CA ILE A 83 -10.48 2.33 13.94
C ILE A 83 -8.98 2.26 14.30
N GLY A 84 -8.11 2.69 13.38
CA GLY A 84 -6.66 2.63 13.56
C GLY A 84 -6.14 3.52 14.69
N TYR A 85 -6.79 4.65 14.96
CA TYR A 85 -6.37 5.60 15.99
C TYR A 85 -6.22 4.97 17.39
N ARG A 86 -6.99 3.94 17.69
CA ARG A 86 -6.92 3.22 18.98
C ARG A 86 -5.82 2.17 19.06
N GLU A 87 -5.27 1.75 17.93
CA GLU A 87 -4.39 0.59 17.82
C GLU A 87 -2.94 0.96 17.45
N PHE A 88 -2.73 2.15 16.91
CA PHE A 88 -1.44 2.60 16.43
C PHE A 88 -0.92 3.85 17.16
N SER A 89 0.41 4.07 17.11
CA SER A 89 1.01 5.30 17.62
C SER A 89 0.53 6.51 16.84
N LEU A 90 0.45 7.66 17.51
CA LEU A 90 0.05 8.92 16.87
C LEU A 90 0.97 9.27 15.68
N LYS A 91 2.28 8.99 15.79
CA LYS A 91 3.24 9.21 14.72
C LYS A 91 2.87 8.43 13.46
N PHE A 92 2.51 7.15 13.59
CA PHE A 92 2.09 6.33 12.45
C PHE A 92 0.82 6.88 11.81
N ILE A 93 -0.19 7.20 12.62
CA ILE A 93 -1.47 7.76 12.13
C ILE A 93 -1.26 9.07 11.38
N MET A 94 -0.48 10.01 11.95
CA MET A 94 -0.21 11.30 11.30
C MET A 94 0.57 11.13 9.99
N THR A 95 1.57 10.24 9.96
CA THR A 95 2.32 9.96 8.74
C THR A 95 1.43 9.32 7.66
N SER A 96 0.55 8.40 8.06
CA SER A 96 -0.39 7.75 7.13
C SER A 96 -1.46 8.72 6.63
N LEU A 97 -1.93 9.67 7.46
CA LEU A 97 -2.83 10.75 7.02
C LEU A 97 -2.17 11.65 5.98
N ILE A 98 -0.91 12.02 6.19
CA ILE A 98 -0.13 12.78 5.19
C ILE A 98 0.00 11.96 3.91
N GLY A 99 0.33 10.67 4.02
CA GLY A 99 0.42 9.76 2.86
C GLY A 99 -0.89 9.62 2.11
N MET A 100 -2.02 9.48 2.83
CA MET A 100 -3.36 9.47 2.25
C MET A 100 -3.66 10.78 1.50
N GLY A 101 -3.33 11.91 2.10
CA GLY A 101 -3.50 13.22 1.46
C GLY A 101 -2.66 13.36 0.18
N LEU A 102 -1.39 12.91 0.22
CA LEU A 102 -0.51 12.87 -0.95
C LEU A 102 -1.07 11.95 -2.04
N TYR A 103 -1.56 10.78 -1.69
CA TYR A 103 -2.13 9.84 -2.67
C TYR A 103 -3.42 10.37 -3.27
N THR A 104 -4.36 10.87 -2.45
CA THR A 104 -5.61 11.47 -2.93
C THR A 104 -5.36 12.68 -3.82
N GLY A 105 -4.42 13.56 -3.42
CA GLY A 105 -4.00 14.69 -4.25
C GLY A 105 -3.36 14.25 -5.56
N SER A 106 -2.51 13.23 -5.53
CA SER A 106 -1.88 12.66 -6.73
C SER A 106 -2.93 12.04 -7.68
N LEU A 107 -3.93 11.33 -7.15
CA LEU A 107 -5.04 10.80 -7.95
C LEU A 107 -5.75 11.93 -8.70
N ARG A 108 -5.99 13.05 -8.03
CA ARG A 108 -6.61 14.23 -8.67
C ARG A 108 -5.72 14.88 -9.72
N LEU A 109 -4.44 14.99 -9.44
CA LEU A 109 -3.45 15.60 -10.36
C LEU A 109 -3.19 14.75 -11.60
N THR A 110 -3.36 13.44 -11.49
CA THR A 110 -3.15 12.50 -12.60
C THR A 110 -4.44 12.14 -13.33
N GLU A 111 -5.58 12.72 -12.96
CA GLU A 111 -6.82 12.59 -13.74
C GLU A 111 -6.60 13.06 -15.18
N GLY A 112 -6.99 12.24 -16.15
CA GLY A 112 -6.79 12.53 -17.57
C GLY A 112 -5.44 12.09 -18.14
N ILE A 113 -4.51 11.57 -17.34
CA ILE A 113 -3.33 10.90 -17.86
C ILE A 113 -3.77 9.56 -18.47
N LEU A 114 -3.55 9.41 -19.78
CA LEU A 114 -3.75 8.15 -20.49
C LEU A 114 -2.39 7.58 -20.87
N ILE A 115 -2.13 6.34 -20.47
CA ILE A 115 -0.96 5.58 -20.88
C ILE A 115 -1.44 4.57 -21.92
N SER A 116 -1.22 4.87 -23.21
CA SER A 116 -1.70 4.04 -24.32
C SER A 116 -0.91 2.72 -24.40
N ILE A 117 -1.38 1.72 -23.69
CA ILE A 117 -0.94 0.33 -23.83
C ILE A 117 -2.14 -0.43 -24.35
N ASN A 118 -2.12 -0.84 -25.63
CA ASN A 118 -3.26 -1.50 -26.27
C ASN A 118 -3.41 -2.97 -25.86
N ASP A 119 -2.32 -3.61 -25.44
CA ASP A 119 -2.33 -5.00 -25.00
C ASP A 119 -2.63 -5.08 -23.49
N PRO A 120 -3.78 -5.67 -23.10
CA PRO A 120 -4.17 -5.76 -21.69
C PRO A 120 -3.18 -6.56 -20.83
N MET A 121 -2.52 -7.57 -21.40
CA MET A 121 -1.54 -8.36 -20.68
C MET A 121 -0.28 -7.54 -20.36
N LEU A 122 0.21 -6.77 -21.34
CA LEU A 122 1.33 -5.85 -21.12
C LEU A 122 0.94 -4.76 -20.12
N ALA A 123 -0.27 -4.20 -20.20
CA ALA A 123 -0.81 -3.24 -19.26
C ALA A 123 -0.82 -3.80 -17.82
N ALA A 124 -1.30 -5.04 -17.63
CA ALA A 124 -1.33 -5.71 -16.33
C ALA A 124 0.08 -5.95 -15.77
N ILE A 125 1.02 -6.43 -16.58
CA ILE A 125 2.39 -6.73 -16.15
C ILE A 125 3.15 -5.44 -15.83
N PHE A 126 3.23 -4.49 -16.76
CA PHE A 126 4.00 -3.26 -16.56
C PHE A 126 3.38 -2.37 -15.49
N GLY A 127 2.05 -2.25 -15.48
CA GLY A 127 1.34 -1.55 -14.42
C GLY A 127 1.62 -2.17 -13.04
N GLY A 128 1.57 -3.50 -12.94
CA GLY A 128 1.87 -4.24 -11.71
C GLY A 128 3.32 -4.07 -11.24
N VAL A 129 4.29 -4.11 -12.16
CA VAL A 129 5.72 -3.89 -11.85
C VAL A 129 5.93 -2.47 -11.32
N ILE A 130 5.49 -1.45 -12.05
CA ILE A 130 5.73 -0.04 -11.69
C ILE A 130 5.04 0.29 -10.36
N ALA A 131 3.75 -0.04 -10.23
CA ALA A 131 2.97 0.21 -9.03
C ALA A 131 3.52 -0.57 -7.82
N GLY A 132 3.88 -1.84 -8.02
CA GLY A 132 4.40 -2.70 -6.96
C GLY A 132 5.75 -2.23 -6.44
N PHE A 133 6.75 -2.04 -7.30
CA PHE A 133 8.06 -1.54 -6.87
C PHE A 133 7.96 -0.21 -6.15
N THR A 134 7.17 0.71 -6.68
CA THR A 134 6.98 2.03 -6.09
C THR A 134 6.37 1.93 -4.69
N THR A 135 5.33 1.12 -4.53
CA THR A 135 4.67 0.86 -3.24
C THR A 135 5.64 0.20 -2.27
N GLY A 136 6.36 -0.83 -2.69
CA GLY A 136 7.35 -1.52 -1.85
C GLY A 136 8.45 -0.58 -1.36
N PHE A 137 8.89 0.33 -2.22
CA PHE A 137 9.97 1.26 -1.91
C PHE A 137 9.59 2.27 -0.83
N TYR A 138 8.42 2.91 -0.90
CA TYR A 138 8.01 3.83 0.17
C TYR A 138 7.64 3.10 1.48
N LEU A 139 7.09 1.88 1.39
CA LEU A 139 6.82 1.06 2.58
C LEU A 139 8.12 0.66 3.31
N ASN A 140 9.18 0.34 2.58
CA ASN A 140 10.51 0.07 3.17
C ASN A 140 11.03 1.25 3.99
N LEU A 141 10.75 2.48 3.58
CA LEU A 141 11.12 3.69 4.29
C LEU A 141 10.21 4.03 5.48
N GLY A 142 9.16 3.23 5.70
CA GLY A 142 8.17 3.44 6.76
C GLY A 142 7.05 4.40 6.39
N GLY A 143 6.87 4.69 5.09
CA GLY A 143 5.70 5.42 4.57
C GLY A 143 4.47 4.52 4.52
N SER A 144 3.28 5.10 4.60
CA SER A 144 2.00 4.42 4.42
C SER A 144 0.99 5.41 3.85
N VAL A 145 0.11 4.94 3.00
CA VAL A 145 -1.02 5.71 2.46
C VAL A 145 -2.35 5.37 3.14
N GLY A 146 -2.30 4.61 4.22
CA GLY A 146 -3.51 4.05 4.85
C GLY A 146 -4.04 2.83 4.09
N GLY A 147 -5.31 2.52 4.30
CA GLY A 147 -5.97 1.42 3.60
C GLY A 147 -5.99 0.12 4.39
N LEU A 148 -5.97 -1.00 3.65
CA LEU A 148 -6.09 -2.34 4.26
C LEU A 148 -4.94 -2.70 5.20
N ASP A 149 -3.78 -2.04 5.13
CA ASP A 149 -2.66 -2.23 6.05
C ASP A 149 -3.09 -1.98 7.50
N ILE A 150 -3.88 -0.92 7.72
CA ILE A 150 -4.42 -0.56 9.02
C ILE A 150 -5.43 -1.61 9.47
N ILE A 151 -6.41 -1.93 8.62
CA ILE A 151 -7.45 -2.93 8.92
C ILE A 151 -6.82 -4.30 9.18
N GLY A 152 -5.94 -4.76 8.29
CA GLY A 152 -5.27 -6.05 8.40
C GLY A 152 -4.48 -6.19 9.69
N THR A 153 -3.82 -5.12 10.14
CA THR A 153 -3.09 -5.12 11.41
C THR A 153 -4.04 -5.16 12.62
N VAL A 154 -5.16 -4.44 12.57
CA VAL A 154 -6.18 -4.47 13.64
C VAL A 154 -6.81 -5.87 13.74
N ILE A 155 -7.18 -6.46 12.59
CA ILE A 155 -7.74 -7.82 12.54
C ILE A 155 -6.74 -8.85 13.07
N LYS A 156 -5.45 -8.75 12.68
CA LYS A 156 -4.40 -9.61 13.19
C LYS A 156 -4.28 -9.52 14.72
N LYS A 157 -4.32 -8.31 15.28
CA LYS A 157 -4.23 -8.11 16.73
C LYS A 157 -5.43 -8.67 17.49
N ARG A 158 -6.65 -8.54 16.94
CA ARG A 158 -7.89 -8.90 17.65
C ARG A 158 -8.34 -10.34 17.41
N LEU A 159 -8.15 -10.83 16.19
CA LEU A 159 -8.67 -12.14 15.76
C LEU A 159 -7.57 -13.16 15.47
N ALA A 160 -6.28 -12.77 15.60
CA ALA A 160 -5.11 -13.58 15.25
C ALA A 160 -5.09 -14.08 13.77
N ILE A 161 -5.86 -13.42 12.87
CA ILE A 161 -5.87 -13.73 11.45
C ILE A 161 -4.67 -13.06 10.79
N PRO A 162 -3.84 -13.79 10.02
CA PRO A 162 -2.71 -13.21 9.31
C PRO A 162 -3.16 -12.10 8.34
N ILE A 163 -2.38 -11.02 8.27
CA ILE A 163 -2.69 -9.87 7.39
C ILE A 163 -2.86 -10.33 5.93
N GLY A 164 -2.00 -11.24 5.45
CA GLY A 164 -2.09 -11.79 4.10
C GLY A 164 -3.42 -12.48 3.81
N THR A 165 -4.03 -13.14 4.81
CA THR A 165 -5.35 -13.76 4.66
C THR A 165 -6.44 -12.71 4.45
N VAL A 166 -6.37 -11.58 5.18
CA VAL A 166 -7.31 -10.46 5.01
C VAL A 166 -7.19 -9.86 3.61
N PHE A 167 -5.96 -9.64 3.14
CA PHE A 167 -5.71 -9.15 1.78
C PHE A 167 -6.24 -10.12 0.73
N ASN A 168 -5.98 -11.42 0.88
CA ASN A 168 -6.46 -12.43 -0.06
C ASN A 168 -7.98 -12.49 -0.11
N MET A 169 -8.68 -12.37 1.03
CA MET A 169 -10.14 -12.33 1.06
C MET A 169 -10.68 -11.10 0.30
N VAL A 170 -10.10 -9.93 0.53
CA VAL A 170 -10.51 -8.71 -0.17
C VAL A 170 -10.21 -8.83 -1.66
N ASN A 171 -9.03 -9.29 -2.03
CA ASN A 171 -8.65 -9.48 -3.43
C ASN A 171 -9.56 -10.50 -4.14
N PHE A 172 -9.95 -11.56 -3.45
CA PHE A 172 -10.92 -12.53 -3.99
C PHE A 172 -12.27 -11.89 -4.29
N VAL A 173 -12.78 -11.06 -3.38
CA VAL A 173 -14.02 -10.30 -3.59
C VAL A 173 -13.88 -9.36 -4.79
N VAL A 174 -12.77 -8.62 -4.88
CA VAL A 174 -12.50 -7.68 -5.98
C VAL A 174 -12.45 -8.39 -7.32
N ILE A 175 -11.71 -9.50 -7.43
CA ILE A 175 -11.58 -10.27 -8.68
C ILE A 175 -12.93 -10.89 -9.08
N SER A 176 -13.67 -11.47 -8.12
CA SER A 176 -14.98 -12.06 -8.39
C SER A 176 -15.98 -11.00 -8.85
N SER A 177 -15.95 -9.81 -8.26
CA SER A 177 -16.79 -8.69 -8.65
C SER A 177 -16.43 -8.17 -10.04
N ASN A 178 -15.14 -8.12 -10.38
CA ASN A 178 -14.67 -7.74 -11.71
C ASN A 178 -15.18 -8.71 -12.79
N ALA A 179 -15.11 -10.03 -12.52
CA ALA A 179 -15.65 -11.04 -13.41
C ALA A 179 -17.17 -10.95 -13.60
N TYR A 180 -17.90 -10.47 -12.60
CA TYR A 180 -19.35 -10.30 -12.69
C TYR A 180 -19.74 -9.00 -13.42
N LEU A 181 -19.01 -7.90 -13.20
CA LEU A 181 -19.33 -6.58 -13.77
C LEU A 181 -18.90 -6.45 -15.23
N TYR A 182 -17.83 -7.08 -15.61
CA TYR A 182 -17.26 -7.02 -16.95
C TYR A 182 -17.27 -8.41 -17.61
N ASP A 183 -16.17 -9.11 -17.52
CA ASP A 183 -15.99 -10.43 -18.08
C ASP A 183 -14.86 -11.19 -17.36
N LEU A 184 -14.78 -12.51 -17.65
CA LEU A 184 -13.78 -13.37 -17.05
C LEU A 184 -12.35 -13.00 -17.48
N GLU A 185 -12.18 -12.52 -18.72
CA GLU A 185 -10.87 -12.16 -19.27
C GLU A 185 -10.29 -10.96 -18.53
N THR A 186 -11.06 -9.90 -18.33
CA THR A 186 -10.70 -8.71 -17.54
C THR A 186 -10.38 -9.06 -16.08
N ALA A 187 -11.14 -9.99 -15.48
CA ALA A 187 -10.87 -10.46 -14.14
C ALA A 187 -9.54 -11.25 -14.05
N LEU A 188 -9.21 -12.04 -15.06
CA LEU A 188 -7.93 -12.74 -15.13
C LEU A 188 -6.75 -11.76 -15.29
N TYR A 189 -6.87 -10.72 -16.10
CA TYR A 189 -5.85 -9.66 -16.19
C TYR A 189 -5.71 -8.90 -14.88
N THR A 190 -6.81 -8.62 -14.18
CA THR A 190 -6.78 -8.05 -12.83
C THR A 190 -6.02 -8.97 -11.87
N GLY A 191 -6.23 -10.28 -11.93
CA GLY A 191 -5.49 -11.27 -11.15
C GLY A 191 -3.99 -11.26 -11.46
N ILE A 192 -3.61 -11.20 -12.74
CA ILE A 192 -2.22 -11.07 -13.17
C ILE A 192 -1.59 -9.78 -12.62
N PHE A 193 -2.29 -8.65 -12.78
CA PHE A 193 -1.83 -7.37 -12.22
C PHE A 193 -1.58 -7.48 -10.72
N MET A 194 -2.53 -8.01 -9.94
CA MET A 194 -2.41 -8.14 -8.49
C MET A 194 -1.25 -9.05 -8.08
N TYR A 195 -1.03 -10.14 -8.81
CA TYR A 195 0.10 -11.05 -8.57
C TYR A 195 1.43 -10.36 -8.82
N VAL A 196 1.59 -9.73 -10.00
CA VAL A 196 2.81 -9.01 -10.39
C VAL A 196 3.06 -7.83 -9.44
N PHE A 197 2.01 -7.10 -9.08
CA PHE A 197 2.07 -6.01 -8.08
C PHE A 197 2.61 -6.53 -6.74
N SER A 198 2.03 -7.60 -6.21
CA SER A 198 2.44 -8.16 -4.92
C SER A 198 3.88 -8.66 -4.93
N TRP A 199 4.28 -9.33 -6.00
CA TRP A 199 5.65 -9.80 -6.19
C TRP A 199 6.64 -8.62 -6.28
N SER A 200 6.34 -7.62 -7.08
CA SER A 200 7.17 -6.42 -7.25
C SER A 200 7.24 -5.59 -5.98
N MET A 201 6.13 -5.48 -5.24
CA MET A 201 6.07 -4.79 -3.95
C MET A 201 6.98 -5.45 -2.91
N GLN A 202 6.97 -6.79 -2.83
CA GLN A 202 7.88 -7.51 -1.93
C GLN A 202 9.35 -7.26 -2.30
N LYS A 203 9.69 -7.25 -3.59
CA LYS A 203 11.05 -6.93 -4.05
C LYS A 203 11.44 -5.49 -3.73
N GLY A 204 10.55 -4.52 -3.97
CA GLY A 204 10.76 -3.12 -3.60
C GLY A 204 10.91 -2.92 -2.08
N GLN A 205 10.14 -3.65 -1.28
CA GLN A 205 10.17 -3.58 0.18
C GLN A 205 11.46 -4.16 0.79
N ILE A 206 11.97 -5.27 0.25
CA ILE A 206 13.25 -5.84 0.67
C ILE A 206 14.40 -4.93 0.23
N GLY A 207 14.22 -4.20 -0.88
CA GLY A 207 15.25 -3.36 -1.48
C GLY A 207 16.45 -4.18 -1.95
N PHE A 208 17.58 -3.50 -2.16
CA PHE A 208 18.84 -4.15 -2.56
C PHE A 208 19.62 -4.73 -1.37
N SER A 209 19.12 -4.54 -0.14
CA SER A 209 19.79 -5.03 1.08
C SER A 209 19.38 -6.48 1.37
N GLN A 210 20.16 -7.41 0.91
CA GLN A 210 20.02 -8.83 1.25
C GLN A 210 20.57 -9.08 2.66
N ARG A 211 19.82 -8.72 3.70
CA ARG A 211 20.14 -9.16 5.06
C ARG A 211 19.83 -10.64 5.17
N LYS A 212 20.86 -11.43 5.45
CA LYS A 212 20.71 -12.87 5.71
C LYS A 212 20.67 -13.05 7.22
N SER A 213 19.68 -13.78 7.72
CA SER A 213 19.71 -14.28 9.10
C SER A 213 20.46 -15.60 9.09
N VAL A 214 21.47 -15.71 9.93
CA VAL A 214 22.24 -16.95 10.12
C VAL A 214 21.88 -17.48 11.50
N PHE A 215 21.38 -18.71 11.56
CA PHE A 215 21.18 -19.41 12.81
C PHE A 215 22.44 -20.25 13.09
N ILE A 216 23.13 -19.94 14.18
CA ILE A 216 24.30 -20.68 14.60
C ILE A 216 23.92 -21.53 15.81
N ILE A 217 23.95 -22.84 15.65
CA ILE A 217 23.78 -23.81 16.75
C ILE A 217 25.17 -24.22 17.21
N SER A 218 25.52 -23.88 18.45
CA SER A 218 26.83 -24.14 19.01
C SER A 218 26.69 -24.67 20.44
N SER A 219 27.62 -25.53 20.85
CA SER A 219 27.79 -25.96 22.24
C SER A 219 28.38 -24.86 23.14
N LYS A 220 28.88 -23.76 22.54
CA LYS A 220 29.45 -22.60 23.22
C LYS A 220 28.84 -21.29 22.70
N PRO A 221 27.56 -21.01 23.00
CA PRO A 221 26.83 -19.87 22.42
C PRO A 221 27.42 -18.51 22.82
N GLU A 222 27.95 -18.37 24.03
CA GLU A 222 28.52 -17.12 24.54
C GLU A 222 29.81 -16.74 23.80
N GLU A 223 30.71 -17.71 23.55
CA GLU A 223 31.97 -17.52 22.85
C GLU A 223 31.73 -17.14 21.37
N VAL A 224 30.71 -17.71 20.76
CA VAL A 224 30.30 -17.35 19.38
C VAL A 224 29.66 -15.94 19.33
N ALA A 225 28.82 -15.58 20.29
CA ALA A 225 28.20 -14.27 20.36
C ALA A 225 29.25 -13.16 20.52
N GLU A 226 30.23 -13.36 21.37
CA GLU A 226 31.32 -12.40 21.63
C GLU A 226 32.20 -12.16 20.40
N ASN A 227 32.41 -13.19 19.57
CA ASN A 227 33.22 -13.10 18.35
C ASN A 227 32.44 -12.54 17.13
N VAL A 228 31.13 -12.66 17.11
CA VAL A 228 30.27 -12.15 16.01
C VAL A 228 29.85 -10.69 16.23
N LEU A 229 29.81 -10.22 17.50
CA LEU A 229 29.38 -8.86 17.86
C LEU A 229 30.57 -7.86 17.92
N LYS A 230 31.81 -8.30 17.72
CA LYS A 230 33.01 -7.47 17.54
C LYS A 230 33.12 -7.01 16.08
#